data_181c23feef68789fe0c7c27885688a5e
#
_entry.id   181c23feef68789fe0c7c27885688a5e
#
_cell.length_a   1.000
_cell.length_b   1.000
_cell.length_c   1.000
_cell.angle_alpha   90.00
_cell.angle_beta   90.00
_cell.angle_gamma   90.00
#
_symmetry.space_group_name_H-M   'P 1'
#
loop_
_entity.id
_entity.type
_entity.pdbx_description
1 polymer ?
#
loop_
_entity_poly.entity_id
_entity_poly.type
_entity_poly.pdbx_seq_one_letter_code
_entity_poly.pdbx_strand_id
1 'polypeptide(L)'
;TLDAMIGHRSPRYREFGWAAARLDDVANWIPARLTVLSTAAATGSVAGVRRVLMTVARDAPAHPSLNAGPVEAAFAAALGVSLGGSNSYAGVVEDRGRLGDGPAVTVDDLGSAVRLERRIGLIALGVIVAARRAAARRVVSRRRARRAR
;
A
#
# COMPACT_ATOMS: atom_id res chain seq x y z
N THR A 1 -1.81 -12.70 -0.10
CA THR A 1 -1.32 -13.95 0.56
C THR A 1 -2.19 -15.16 0.19
N LEU A 2 -3.52 -15.01 0.17
CA LEU A 2 -4.43 -16.07 -0.31
C LEU A 2 -4.18 -16.36 -1.79
N ASP A 3 -4.01 -15.33 -2.61
CA ASP A 3 -3.72 -15.45 -4.04
C ASP A 3 -2.37 -16.13 -4.31
N ALA A 4 -1.37 -15.92 -3.47
CA ALA A 4 -0.08 -16.60 -3.59
C ALA A 4 -0.14 -18.10 -3.27
N MET A 5 -1.10 -18.53 -2.45
CA MET A 5 -1.27 -19.94 -2.06
C MET A 5 -2.28 -20.68 -2.95
N ILE A 6 -3.34 -20.02 -3.38
CA ILE A 6 -4.47 -20.58 -4.11
C ILE A 6 -4.80 -19.65 -5.31
N GLY A 7 -3.77 -19.23 -6.06
CA GLY A 7 -3.92 -18.29 -7.16
C GLY A 7 -4.54 -18.91 -8.42
N HIS A 8 -5.35 -18.15 -9.12
CA HIS A 8 -5.99 -18.54 -10.38
C HIS A 8 -5.00 -18.80 -11.52
N ARG A 9 -3.73 -18.39 -11.37
CA ARG A 9 -2.65 -18.68 -12.35
C ARG A 9 -2.14 -20.12 -12.24
N SER A 10 -2.48 -20.85 -11.16
CA SER A 10 -2.19 -22.27 -11.05
C SER A 10 -3.21 -23.10 -11.85
N PRO A 11 -2.79 -24.04 -12.69
CA PRO A 11 -3.72 -24.93 -13.42
C PRO A 11 -4.68 -25.68 -12.49
N ARG A 12 -4.23 -26.00 -11.26
CA ARG A 12 -5.00 -26.72 -10.23
C ARG A 12 -6.15 -25.87 -9.66
N TYR A 13 -6.01 -24.53 -9.64
CA TYR A 13 -6.94 -23.64 -8.94
C TYR A 13 -7.55 -22.58 -9.86
N ARG A 14 -7.57 -22.82 -11.17
CA ARG A 14 -7.99 -21.81 -12.17
C ARG A 14 -9.35 -21.19 -11.85
N GLU A 15 -10.32 -22.00 -11.43
CA GLU A 15 -11.68 -21.54 -11.10
C GLU A 15 -11.81 -21.04 -9.66
N PHE A 16 -11.35 -21.83 -8.72
CA PHE A 16 -11.43 -21.51 -7.29
C PHE A 16 -10.48 -20.37 -6.90
N GLY A 17 -9.32 -20.29 -7.53
CA GLY A 17 -8.32 -19.25 -7.29
C GLY A 17 -8.79 -17.84 -7.66
N TRP A 18 -9.75 -17.70 -8.59
CA TRP A 18 -10.36 -16.41 -8.90
C TRP A 18 -11.07 -15.80 -7.69
N ALA A 19 -11.85 -16.59 -6.96
CA ALA A 19 -12.55 -16.12 -5.76
C ALA A 19 -11.54 -15.72 -4.66
N ALA A 20 -10.47 -16.51 -4.48
CA ALA A 20 -9.40 -16.20 -3.54
C ALA A 20 -8.67 -14.89 -3.88
N ALA A 21 -8.37 -14.67 -5.16
CA ALA A 21 -7.76 -13.43 -5.65
C ALA A 21 -8.66 -12.20 -5.39
N ARG A 22 -9.95 -12.30 -5.65
CA ARG A 22 -10.92 -11.22 -5.38
C ARG A 22 -11.05 -10.91 -3.88
N LEU A 23 -11.08 -11.94 -3.05
CA LEU A 23 -11.12 -11.77 -1.59
C LEU A 23 -9.84 -11.09 -1.08
N ASP A 24 -8.69 -11.49 -1.59
CA ASP A 24 -7.40 -10.87 -1.28
C ASP A 24 -7.37 -9.38 -1.71
N ASP A 25 -7.87 -9.07 -2.90
CA ASP A 25 -7.99 -7.70 -3.40
C ASP A 25 -8.87 -6.82 -2.48
N VAL A 26 -10.03 -7.33 -2.07
CA VAL A 26 -10.94 -6.61 -1.18
C VAL A 26 -10.34 -6.45 0.22
N ALA A 27 -9.74 -7.50 0.77
CA ALA A 27 -9.13 -7.47 2.10
C ALA A 27 -7.95 -6.49 2.16
N ASN A 28 -7.17 -6.39 1.09
CA ASN A 28 -6.01 -5.51 0.99
C ASN A 28 -6.34 -4.09 0.55
N TRP A 29 -7.58 -3.79 0.16
CA TRP A 29 -7.95 -2.48 -0.35
C TRP A 29 -7.73 -1.35 0.66
N ILE A 30 -8.22 -1.51 1.89
CA ILE A 30 -8.03 -0.52 2.98
C ILE A 30 -6.55 -0.44 3.40
N PRO A 31 -5.85 -1.56 3.70
CA PRO A 31 -4.43 -1.52 4.03
C PRO A 31 -3.58 -0.78 2.99
N ALA A 32 -3.80 -1.04 1.70
CA ALA A 32 -3.05 -0.38 0.64
C ALA A 32 -3.22 1.15 0.65
N ARG A 33 -4.45 1.65 0.86
CA ARG A 33 -4.73 3.11 0.95
C ARG A 33 -4.11 3.73 2.20
N LEU A 34 -4.17 3.04 3.32
CA LEU A 34 -3.49 3.47 4.55
C LEU A 34 -1.97 3.53 4.36
N THR A 35 -1.40 2.58 3.62
CA THR A 35 0.03 2.61 3.27
C THR A 35 0.37 3.82 2.41
N VAL A 36 -0.43 4.14 1.37
CA VAL A 36 -0.25 5.34 0.55
C VAL A 36 -0.26 6.61 1.41
N LEU A 37 -1.25 6.75 2.29
CA LEU A 37 -1.35 7.91 3.18
C LEU A 37 -0.18 8.00 4.16
N SER A 38 0.25 6.87 4.71
CA SER A 38 1.41 6.80 5.60
C SER A 38 2.71 7.13 4.87
N THR A 39 2.85 6.69 3.61
CA THR A 39 3.98 7.03 2.75
C THR A 39 4.01 8.53 2.46
N ALA A 40 2.87 9.12 2.12
CA ALA A 40 2.74 10.56 1.93
C ALA A 40 3.15 11.34 3.19
N ALA A 41 2.64 10.95 4.36
CA ALA A 41 3.00 11.56 5.64
C ALA A 41 4.49 11.39 5.98
N ALA A 42 5.09 10.25 5.64
CA ALA A 42 6.50 9.95 5.90
C ALA A 42 7.48 10.85 5.13
N THR A 43 7.02 11.54 4.07
CA THR A 43 7.82 12.56 3.35
C THR A 43 8.11 13.79 4.21
N GLY A 44 7.31 14.05 5.24
CA GLY A 44 7.51 15.15 6.19
C GLY A 44 7.26 16.56 5.62
N SER A 45 6.68 16.70 4.43
CA SER A 45 6.42 18.00 3.81
C SER A 45 5.13 18.01 2.99
N VAL A 46 4.47 19.17 2.91
CA VAL A 46 3.26 19.34 2.09
C VAL A 46 3.56 19.09 0.60
N ALA A 47 4.71 19.52 0.12
CA ALA A 47 5.14 19.27 -1.25
C ALA A 47 5.33 17.76 -1.52
N GLY A 48 5.90 17.02 -0.57
CA GLY A 48 6.05 15.57 -0.64
C GLY A 48 4.70 14.86 -0.64
N VAL A 49 3.79 15.24 0.25
CA VAL A 49 2.43 14.70 0.29
C VAL A 49 1.73 14.90 -1.06
N ARG A 50 1.76 16.13 -1.58
CA ARG A 50 1.16 16.45 -2.88
C ARG A 50 1.76 15.61 -4.00
N ARG A 51 3.09 15.49 -4.06
CA ARG A 51 3.80 14.70 -5.08
C ARG A 51 3.34 13.24 -5.03
N VAL A 52 3.33 12.62 -3.84
CA VAL A 52 2.89 11.22 -3.67
C VAL A 52 1.45 11.03 -4.17
N LEU A 53 0.51 11.87 -3.72
CA LEU A 53 -0.89 11.73 -4.10
C LEU A 53 -1.13 11.96 -5.60
N MET A 54 -0.44 12.91 -6.20
CA MET A 54 -0.55 13.16 -7.65
C MET A 54 0.05 12.01 -8.48
N THR A 55 1.20 11.48 -8.09
CA THR A 55 1.81 10.33 -8.76
C THR A 55 0.91 9.09 -8.65
N VAL A 56 0.37 8.81 -7.48
CA VAL A 56 -0.58 7.70 -7.29
C VAL A 56 -1.82 7.86 -8.18
N ALA A 57 -2.40 9.07 -8.24
CA ALA A 57 -3.60 9.31 -9.05
C ALA A 57 -3.33 9.17 -10.56
N ARG A 58 -2.12 9.54 -11.01
CA ARG A 58 -1.72 9.47 -12.41
C ARG A 58 -1.32 8.06 -12.85
N ASP A 59 -0.48 7.38 -12.07
CA ASP A 59 0.24 6.19 -12.52
C ASP A 59 -0.42 4.88 -12.06
N ALA A 60 -1.02 4.85 -10.86
CA ALA A 60 -1.60 3.62 -10.32
C ALA A 60 -2.72 3.00 -11.17
N PRO A 61 -3.55 3.75 -11.90
CA PRO A 61 -4.60 3.15 -12.74
C PRO A 61 -4.07 2.28 -13.89
N ALA A 62 -2.84 2.50 -14.36
CA ALA A 62 -2.22 1.70 -15.41
C ALA A 62 -1.66 0.36 -14.90
N HIS A 63 -1.52 0.21 -13.57
CA HIS A 63 -0.96 -0.99 -12.96
C HIS A 63 -2.01 -2.11 -12.87
N PRO A 64 -1.66 -3.38 -13.17
CA PRO A 64 -2.61 -4.50 -13.18
C PRO A 64 -3.20 -4.84 -11.79
N SER A 65 -2.55 -4.45 -10.70
CA SER A 65 -3.04 -4.67 -9.33
C SER A 65 -3.61 -3.40 -8.73
N LEU A 66 -4.87 -3.48 -8.27
CA LEU A 66 -5.57 -2.39 -7.59
C LEU A 66 -4.92 -1.98 -6.26
N ASN A 67 -4.12 -2.84 -5.65
CA ASN A 67 -3.50 -2.62 -4.34
C ASN A 67 -2.01 -2.33 -4.46
N ALA A 68 -1.28 -3.09 -5.26
CA ALA A 68 0.16 -2.91 -5.44
C ALA A 68 0.47 -1.60 -6.18
N GLY A 69 -0.24 -1.30 -7.27
CA GLY A 69 0.00 -0.09 -8.05
C GLY A 69 0.02 1.21 -7.24
N PRO A 70 -1.02 1.49 -6.43
CA PRO A 70 -1.02 2.66 -5.54
C PRO A 70 0.15 2.71 -4.56
N VAL A 71 0.53 1.55 -3.97
CA VAL A 71 1.65 1.49 -3.01
C VAL A 71 2.98 1.71 -3.70
N GLU A 72 3.23 1.03 -4.82
CA GLU A 72 4.45 1.17 -5.60
C GLU A 72 4.62 2.61 -6.14
N ALA A 73 3.55 3.21 -6.68
CA ALA A 73 3.55 4.61 -7.12
C ALA A 73 3.86 5.59 -5.98
N ALA A 74 3.33 5.33 -4.78
CA ALA A 74 3.61 6.14 -3.61
C ALA A 74 5.08 6.06 -3.19
N PHE A 75 5.68 4.86 -3.20
CA PHE A 75 7.09 4.66 -2.90
C PHE A 75 7.98 5.30 -3.97
N ALA A 76 7.68 5.12 -5.25
CA ALA A 76 8.40 5.76 -6.35
C ALA A 76 8.45 7.29 -6.17
N ALA A 77 7.30 7.90 -5.90
CA ALA A 77 7.20 9.34 -5.68
C ALA A 77 7.94 9.80 -4.41
N ALA A 78 7.85 9.05 -3.31
CA ALA A 78 8.49 9.42 -2.04
C ALA A 78 10.02 9.33 -2.12
N LEU A 79 10.54 8.33 -2.84
CA LEU A 79 11.98 8.14 -3.07
C LEU A 79 12.53 9.00 -4.22
N GLY A 80 11.67 9.50 -5.10
CA GLY A 80 12.10 10.26 -6.28
C GLY A 80 12.70 9.37 -7.38
N VAL A 81 12.27 8.13 -7.49
CA VAL A 81 12.71 7.14 -8.48
C VAL A 81 11.58 6.74 -9.42
N SER A 82 11.86 5.93 -10.43
CA SER A 82 10.84 5.23 -11.21
C SER A 82 10.90 3.73 -10.93
N LEU A 83 9.70 3.13 -10.79
CA LEU A 83 9.48 1.70 -10.61
C LEU A 83 8.63 1.14 -11.75
N GLY A 84 8.48 -0.18 -11.81
CA GLY A 84 7.66 -0.84 -12.82
C GLY A 84 8.41 -1.16 -14.12
N GLY A 85 7.72 -0.99 -15.25
CA GLY A 85 8.21 -1.40 -16.56
C GLY A 85 7.97 -2.90 -16.83
N SER A 86 8.65 -3.42 -17.84
CA SER A 86 8.48 -4.81 -18.26
C SER A 86 9.27 -5.76 -17.35
N ASN A 87 8.58 -6.64 -16.66
CA ASN A 87 9.15 -7.66 -15.79
C ASN A 87 8.85 -9.05 -16.34
N SER A 88 9.79 -9.99 -16.16
CA SER A 88 9.60 -11.40 -16.56
C SER A 88 9.30 -12.26 -15.33
N TYR A 89 8.14 -12.93 -15.34
CA TYR A 89 7.73 -13.91 -14.33
C TYR A 89 7.55 -15.27 -14.99
N ALA A 90 8.37 -16.24 -14.62
CA ALA A 90 8.33 -17.61 -15.17
C ALA A 90 8.31 -17.63 -16.72
N GLY A 91 9.08 -16.74 -17.38
CA GLY A 91 9.17 -16.63 -18.84
C GLY A 91 8.05 -15.82 -19.50
N VAL A 92 7.08 -15.31 -18.76
CA VAL A 92 6.04 -14.41 -19.27
C VAL A 92 6.44 -12.96 -18.95
N VAL A 93 6.52 -12.13 -20.00
CA VAL A 93 6.79 -10.70 -19.85
C VAL A 93 5.50 -9.98 -19.54
N GLU A 94 5.44 -9.30 -18.40
CA GLU A 94 4.33 -8.43 -18.00
C GLU A 94 4.81 -6.97 -17.99
N ASP A 95 4.13 -6.10 -18.72
CA ASP A 95 4.28 -4.66 -18.59
C ASP A 95 3.41 -4.18 -17.43
N ARG A 96 4.06 -3.62 -16.41
CA ARG A 96 3.40 -3.08 -15.21
C ARG A 96 3.24 -1.56 -15.23
N GLY A 97 3.51 -0.96 -16.39
CA GLY A 97 3.54 0.49 -16.51
C GLY A 97 4.73 1.10 -15.76
N ARG A 98 4.99 2.36 -16.03
CA ARG A 98 6.01 3.14 -15.31
C ARG A 98 5.34 3.93 -14.20
N LEU A 99 5.88 3.81 -12.99
CA LEU A 99 5.40 4.47 -11.77
C LEU A 99 6.46 5.45 -11.28
N GLY A 100 6.12 6.74 -11.22
CA GLY A 100 7.03 7.81 -10.83
C GLY A 100 7.85 8.41 -12.00
N ASP A 101 8.42 9.59 -11.77
CA ASP A 101 9.09 10.42 -12.79
C ASP A 101 10.62 10.44 -12.64
N GLY A 102 11.15 9.78 -11.61
CA GLY A 102 12.59 9.80 -11.31
C GLY A 102 13.41 8.88 -12.21
N PRO A 103 14.73 8.78 -11.97
CA PRO A 103 15.60 7.81 -12.61
C PRO A 103 15.19 6.38 -12.20
N ALA A 104 15.67 5.39 -12.94
CA ALA A 104 15.53 3.99 -12.56
C ALA A 104 16.18 3.75 -11.19
N VAL A 105 15.54 2.90 -10.37
CA VAL A 105 16.03 2.53 -9.05
C VAL A 105 17.39 1.83 -9.13
N THR A 106 18.26 2.16 -8.19
CA THR A 106 19.60 1.56 -8.05
C THR A 106 19.77 0.88 -6.69
N VAL A 107 20.85 0.16 -6.50
CA VAL A 107 21.19 -0.48 -5.22
C VAL A 107 21.40 0.55 -4.10
N ASP A 108 21.86 1.75 -4.43
CA ASP A 108 22.08 2.84 -3.47
C ASP A 108 20.77 3.37 -2.87
N ASP A 109 19.66 3.22 -3.59
CA ASP A 109 18.34 3.61 -3.11
C ASP A 109 17.79 2.67 -2.02
N LEU A 110 18.33 1.47 -1.87
CA LEU A 110 17.88 0.48 -0.90
C LEU A 110 17.90 1.02 0.54
N GLY A 111 18.98 1.71 0.92
CA GLY A 111 19.07 2.34 2.24
C GLY A 111 17.97 3.39 2.49
N SER A 112 17.60 4.14 1.45
CA SER A 112 16.52 5.12 1.52
C SER A 112 15.15 4.47 1.60
N ALA A 113 14.94 3.38 0.86
CA ALA A 113 13.72 2.59 0.90
C ALA A 113 13.48 1.97 2.30
N VAL A 114 14.52 1.40 2.92
CA VAL A 114 14.44 0.85 4.29
C VAL A 114 14.12 1.95 5.31
N ARG A 115 14.72 3.13 5.18
CA ARG A 115 14.40 4.26 6.08
C ARG A 115 12.96 4.74 5.90
N LEU A 116 12.47 4.80 4.67
CA LEU A 116 11.09 5.16 4.37
C LEU A 116 10.13 4.13 4.96
N GLU A 117 10.37 2.84 4.75
CA GLU A 117 9.55 1.75 5.29
C GLU A 117 9.44 1.83 6.83
N ARG A 118 10.56 2.02 7.53
CA ARG A 118 10.54 2.19 8.99
C ARG A 118 9.70 3.39 9.45
N ARG A 119 9.76 4.52 8.74
CA ARG A 119 8.91 5.70 9.05
C ARG A 119 7.44 5.39 8.84
N ILE A 120 7.10 4.71 7.75
CA ILE A 120 5.74 4.28 7.45
C ILE A 120 5.23 3.36 8.56
N GLY A 121 6.03 2.38 8.97
CA GLY A 121 5.69 1.45 10.06
C GLY A 121 5.42 2.17 11.39
N LEU A 122 6.25 3.14 11.76
CA LEU A 122 6.05 3.95 12.97
C LEU A 122 4.77 4.81 12.89
N ILE A 123 4.47 5.41 11.74
CA ILE A 123 3.24 6.18 11.52
C ILE A 123 2.03 5.25 11.65
N ALA A 124 2.04 4.10 10.98
CA ALA A 124 0.96 3.13 11.04
C ALA A 124 0.72 2.63 12.47
N LEU A 125 1.79 2.30 13.21
CA LEU A 125 1.70 1.92 14.62
C LEU A 125 1.07 3.03 15.47
N GLY A 126 1.50 4.28 15.28
CA GLY A 126 0.95 5.44 15.97
C GLY A 126 -0.55 5.61 15.72
N VAL A 127 -0.99 5.47 14.46
CA VAL A 127 -2.41 5.53 14.08
C VAL A 127 -3.21 4.41 14.74
N ILE A 128 -2.71 3.17 14.73
CA ILE A 128 -3.38 2.01 15.36
C ILE A 128 -3.52 2.23 16.87
N VAL A 129 -2.45 2.65 17.54
CA VAL A 129 -2.47 2.92 18.99
C VAL A 129 -3.46 4.05 19.33
N ALA A 130 -3.44 5.14 18.56
CA ALA A 130 -4.38 6.25 18.75
C ALA A 130 -5.85 5.81 18.55
N ALA A 131 -6.13 5.05 17.50
CA ALA A 131 -7.45 4.52 17.21
C ALA A 131 -7.96 3.61 18.33
N ARG A 132 -7.12 2.69 18.80
CA ARG A 132 -7.46 1.80 19.94
C ARG A 132 -7.75 2.58 21.22
N ARG A 133 -6.92 3.60 21.54
CA ARG A 133 -7.15 4.46 22.72
C ARG A 133 -8.45 5.24 22.60
N ALA A 134 -8.76 5.79 21.43
CA ALA A 134 -10.02 6.49 21.18
C ALA A 134 -11.23 5.57 21.34
N ALA A 135 -11.17 4.36 20.79
CA ALA A 135 -12.23 3.35 20.93
C ALA A 135 -12.45 2.97 22.41
N ALA A 136 -11.39 2.72 23.16
CA ALA A 136 -11.47 2.40 24.59
C ALA A 136 -12.12 3.52 25.40
N ARG A 137 -11.76 4.78 25.14
CA ARG A 137 -12.38 5.94 25.80
C ARG A 137 -13.87 6.04 25.52
N ARG A 138 -14.32 5.78 24.28
CA ARG A 138 -15.75 5.78 23.90
C ARG A 138 -16.53 4.69 24.63
N VAL A 139 -15.97 3.51 24.80
CA VAL A 139 -16.62 2.41 25.54
C VAL A 139 -16.79 2.78 27.02
N VAL A 140 -15.76 3.35 27.65
CA VAL A 140 -15.83 3.78 29.07
C VAL A 140 -16.87 4.88 29.26
N SER A 141 -16.89 5.90 28.40
CA SER A 141 -17.87 6.99 28.50
C SER A 141 -19.31 6.50 28.34
N ARG A 142 -19.57 5.59 27.38
CA ARG A 142 -20.88 4.96 27.20
C ARG A 142 -21.34 4.16 28.43
N ARG A 143 -20.42 3.42 29.07
CA ARG A 143 -20.71 2.67 30.32
C ARG A 143 -21.05 3.60 31.47
N ARG A 144 -20.33 4.73 31.62
CA ARG A 144 -20.64 5.75 32.65
C ARG A 144 -22.00 6.40 32.44
N ALA A 145 -22.33 6.77 31.20
CA ALA A 145 -23.64 7.37 30.88
C ALA A 145 -24.82 6.41 31.13
N ARG A 146 -24.63 5.09 30.93
CA ARG A 146 -25.65 4.08 31.23
C ARG A 146 -25.84 3.82 32.73
N ARG A 147 -24.83 4.06 33.57
CA ARG A 147 -24.94 3.88 35.03
C ARG A 147 -25.52 5.11 35.75
N ALA A 148 -25.58 6.25 35.08
CA ALA A 148 -26.12 7.51 35.61
C ALA A 148 -27.62 7.72 35.26
N ARG A 149 -28.23 6.77 34.53
CA ARG A 149 -29.69 6.68 34.27
C ARG A 149 -30.31 5.58 35.10
#